data_97d1676ad14c67940b711746c93822d9
#
_entry.id   97d1676ad14c67940b711746c93822d9
#
_cell.length_a   1.000
_cell.length_b   1.000
_cell.length_c   1.000
_cell.angle_alpha   90.00
_cell.angle_beta   90.00
_cell.angle_gamma   90.00
#
_symmetry.space_group_name_H-M   'P 1'
#
loop_
_entity.id
_entity.type
_entity.pdbx_description
1 polymer ?
#
loop_
_entity_poly.entity_id
_entity_poly.type
_entity_poly.pdbx_seq_one_letter_code
_entity_poly.pdbx_strand_id
1 'polypeptide(L)'
;KTITLQGLAEGLSNLGVPVFLADIKGDLTGISQVGSMSPKLAKVLAERGIEPPPPQSCPTTLWDVFGEQGHPVRATISDMGPLLLGRMLNLNETQAGVLQLVFKVADDNGLLLLDLKDLRAMLQHVGDNASQFTTSYGNISPASIGAIQRGLLQIEEQGGDQFFGEPMLNISDFMQTVDGKGVVNILAADKLMHSPRLYATFLLWMLSELFETLPEVGDLDKPKLVFFFDEAHLLFKDAPTALVERIELVVRLVRSKGVGVYFVTQNPLDIPDTVLGQLGNRVQHALRAFTPRDQKAVKSAADTMRANPGLDIATAITELAVGEALISLLDEKGRPGVTQRVYVVPPGSQIGPIT
;
A
#
# COMPACT_ATOMS: atom_id res chain seq x y z
N LYS A 1 -5.76 -6.49 14.00
CA LYS A 1 -5.47 -6.42 12.55
C LYS A 1 -4.11 -7.04 12.20
N THR A 2 -3.04 -6.73 12.91
CA THR A 2 -1.68 -7.22 12.63
C THR A 2 -1.62 -8.76 12.57
N ILE A 3 -2.23 -9.45 13.52
CA ILE A 3 -2.28 -10.92 13.52
C ILE A 3 -3.02 -11.48 12.30
N THR A 4 -4.09 -10.83 11.88
CA THR A 4 -4.83 -11.22 10.68
C THR A 4 -3.98 -11.03 9.43
N LEU A 5 -3.27 -9.91 9.31
CA LEU A 5 -2.34 -9.67 8.21
C LEU A 5 -1.24 -10.71 8.16
N GLN A 6 -0.62 -11.00 9.30
CA GLN A 6 0.42 -12.02 9.41
C GLN A 6 -0.11 -13.40 9.02
N GLY A 7 -1.29 -13.78 9.48
CA GLY A 7 -1.93 -15.05 9.13
C GLY A 7 -2.26 -15.16 7.64
N LEU A 8 -2.75 -14.08 7.02
CA LEU A 8 -3.00 -14.04 5.59
C LEU A 8 -1.71 -14.15 4.78
N ALA A 9 -0.67 -13.40 5.18
CA ALA A 9 0.63 -13.45 4.52
C ALA A 9 1.27 -14.85 4.62
N GLU A 10 1.20 -15.48 5.80
CA GLU A 10 1.69 -16.86 6.03
C GLU A 10 0.91 -17.87 5.16
N GLY A 11 -0.41 -17.78 5.14
CA GLY A 11 -1.24 -18.65 4.31
C GLY A 11 -0.94 -18.52 2.82
N LEU A 12 -0.80 -17.30 2.33
CA LEU A 12 -0.41 -17.04 0.94
C LEU A 12 0.99 -17.55 0.63
N SER A 13 1.95 -17.33 1.50
CA SER A 13 3.32 -17.87 1.38
C SER A 13 3.30 -19.40 1.25
N ASN A 14 2.53 -20.09 2.08
CA ASN A 14 2.38 -21.55 2.02
C ASN A 14 1.78 -22.05 0.71
N LEU A 15 0.94 -21.24 0.07
CA LEU A 15 0.37 -21.52 -1.26
C LEU A 15 1.35 -21.21 -2.40
N GLY A 16 2.56 -20.75 -2.12
CA GLY A 16 3.54 -20.33 -3.11
C GLY A 16 3.28 -18.94 -3.68
N VAL A 17 2.49 -18.12 -3.00
CA VAL A 17 2.16 -16.74 -3.43
C VAL A 17 3.05 -15.75 -2.70
N PRO A 18 3.92 -15.01 -3.41
CA PRO A 18 4.68 -13.91 -2.83
C PRO A 18 3.75 -12.80 -2.32
N VAL A 19 4.19 -12.13 -1.27
CA VAL A 19 3.43 -11.08 -0.59
C VAL A 19 4.30 -9.86 -0.42
N PHE A 20 3.74 -8.67 -0.59
CA PHE A 20 4.34 -7.41 -0.19
C PHE A 20 3.47 -6.72 0.86
N LEU A 21 4.08 -6.28 1.95
CA LEU A 21 3.39 -5.53 3.00
C LEU A 21 4.32 -4.49 3.64
N ALA A 22 3.75 -3.39 4.08
CA ALA A 22 4.46 -2.38 4.84
C ALA A 22 4.31 -2.62 6.33
N ASP A 23 5.40 -2.55 7.07
CA ASP A 23 5.43 -2.70 8.52
C ASP A 23 5.69 -1.36 9.19
N ILE A 24 4.61 -0.72 9.60
CA ILE A 24 4.63 0.61 10.23
C ILE A 24 5.12 0.55 11.67
N LYS A 25 4.84 -0.55 12.35
CA LYS A 25 5.12 -0.70 13.79
C LYS A 25 6.37 -1.51 14.07
N GLY A 26 6.96 -2.15 13.06
CA GLY A 26 8.09 -3.06 13.23
C GLY A 26 7.72 -4.39 13.89
N ASP A 27 6.44 -4.78 13.86
CA ASP A 27 5.92 -5.96 14.59
C ASP A 27 5.62 -7.17 13.69
N LEU A 28 5.86 -7.08 12.39
CA LEU A 28 5.61 -8.16 11.43
C LEU A 28 6.85 -9.01 11.09
N THR A 29 8.03 -8.58 11.47
CA THR A 29 9.29 -9.25 11.11
C THR A 29 9.40 -10.66 11.69
N GLY A 30 8.68 -10.96 12.78
CA GLY A 30 8.61 -12.29 13.37
C GLY A 30 8.08 -13.39 12.45
N ILE A 31 7.42 -13.04 11.35
CA ILE A 31 6.97 -14.01 10.33
C ILE A 31 8.15 -14.81 9.73
N SER A 32 9.35 -14.28 9.80
CA SER A 32 10.59 -14.93 9.36
C SER A 32 11.10 -16.01 10.32
N GLN A 33 10.53 -16.12 11.50
CA GLN A 33 10.95 -17.03 12.56
C GLN A 33 9.85 -18.02 12.93
N VAL A 34 10.27 -19.21 13.37
CA VAL A 34 9.34 -20.23 13.87
C VAL A 34 8.69 -19.73 15.15
N GLY A 35 7.36 -19.77 15.19
CA GLY A 35 6.58 -19.33 16.34
C GLY A 35 6.61 -20.33 17.50
N SER A 36 6.24 -19.82 18.67
CA SER A 36 5.99 -20.60 19.87
C SER A 36 4.62 -20.28 20.44
N MET A 37 3.97 -21.30 21.01
CA MET A 37 2.64 -21.13 21.62
C MET A 37 2.80 -20.70 23.08
N SER A 38 2.32 -19.50 23.42
CA SER A 38 2.24 -19.08 24.81
C SER A 38 1.14 -19.84 25.56
N PRO A 39 1.30 -20.12 26.89
CA PRO A 39 0.25 -20.77 27.67
C PRO A 39 -1.11 -20.03 27.63
N LYS A 40 -1.08 -18.73 27.60
CA LYS A 40 -2.27 -17.88 27.49
C LYS A 40 -2.99 -18.09 26.13
N LEU A 41 -2.25 -18.12 25.05
CA LEU A 41 -2.81 -18.34 23.71
C LEU A 41 -3.33 -19.76 23.57
N ALA A 42 -2.59 -20.76 24.06
CA ALA A 42 -3.02 -22.15 24.07
C ALA A 42 -4.36 -22.35 24.80
N LYS A 43 -4.54 -21.69 25.94
CA LYS A 43 -5.79 -21.70 26.68
C LYS A 43 -6.95 -21.11 25.88
N VAL A 44 -6.76 -19.95 25.27
CA VAL A 44 -7.79 -19.30 24.46
C VAL A 44 -8.19 -20.16 23.26
N LEU A 45 -7.24 -20.78 22.58
CA LEU A 45 -7.52 -21.69 21.46
C LEU A 45 -8.31 -22.92 21.90
N ALA A 46 -7.94 -23.53 23.03
CA ALA A 46 -8.66 -24.66 23.60
C ALA A 46 -10.10 -24.31 23.95
N GLU A 47 -10.35 -23.15 24.56
CA GLU A 47 -11.67 -22.63 24.88
C GLU A 47 -12.53 -22.39 23.62
N ARG A 48 -11.91 -22.06 22.50
CA ARG A 48 -12.55 -21.82 21.18
C ARG A 48 -12.65 -23.08 20.32
N GLY A 49 -12.13 -24.21 20.77
CA GLY A 49 -12.11 -25.45 20.00
C GLY A 49 -11.23 -25.38 18.75
N ILE A 50 -10.19 -24.54 18.76
CA ILE A 50 -9.27 -24.35 17.65
C ILE A 50 -7.97 -25.10 17.92
N GLU A 51 -7.58 -25.97 17.00
CA GLU A 51 -6.26 -26.61 17.04
C GLU A 51 -5.16 -25.57 16.78
N PRO A 52 -4.07 -25.55 17.56
CA PRO A 52 -2.94 -24.69 17.30
C PRO A 52 -2.36 -24.95 15.91
N PRO A 53 -2.04 -23.93 15.11
CA PRO A 53 -1.36 -24.13 13.85
C PRO A 53 0.03 -24.71 14.06
N PRO A 54 0.56 -25.51 13.11
CA PRO A 54 1.92 -26.03 13.23
C PRO A 54 2.93 -24.87 13.25
N PRO A 55 3.95 -24.91 14.12
CA PRO A 55 5.02 -23.92 14.12
C PRO A 55 5.72 -23.88 12.77
N GLN A 56 5.88 -22.71 12.20
CA GLN A 56 6.53 -22.51 10.90
C GLN A 56 7.11 -21.11 10.77
N SER A 57 7.93 -20.92 9.76
CA SER A 57 8.44 -19.62 9.33
C SER A 57 8.25 -19.44 7.83
N CYS A 58 8.23 -18.19 7.39
CA CYS A 58 8.17 -17.86 5.97
C CYS A 58 9.50 -17.32 5.49
N PRO A 59 9.90 -17.62 4.23
CA PRO A 59 11.00 -16.91 3.60
C PRO A 59 10.64 -15.42 3.52
N THR A 60 11.54 -14.55 3.98
CA THR A 60 11.25 -13.13 4.15
C THR A 60 12.40 -12.29 3.60
N THR A 61 12.06 -11.23 2.89
CA THR A 61 12.99 -10.18 2.47
C THR A 61 12.59 -8.86 3.10
N LEU A 62 13.54 -8.19 3.74
CA LEU A 62 13.32 -6.87 4.33
C LEU A 62 13.77 -5.79 3.35
N TRP A 63 12.91 -4.81 3.18
CA TRP A 63 13.12 -3.65 2.31
C TRP A 63 13.05 -2.36 3.12
N ASP A 64 13.85 -1.38 2.72
CA ASP A 64 13.85 -0.08 3.39
C ASP A 64 14.18 1.02 2.37
N VAL A 65 13.34 2.06 2.32
CA VAL A 65 13.59 3.23 1.48
C VAL A 65 14.92 3.91 1.83
N PHE A 66 15.30 3.88 3.11
CA PHE A 66 16.55 4.48 3.60
C PHE A 66 17.73 3.51 3.60
N GLY A 67 17.52 2.24 3.30
CA GLY A 67 18.58 1.23 3.25
C GLY A 67 19.23 0.88 4.60
N GLU A 68 18.57 1.19 5.71
CA GLU A 68 19.11 0.98 7.07
C GLU A 68 18.68 -0.36 7.67
N GLN A 69 17.42 -0.75 7.46
CA GLN A 69 16.81 -1.94 8.05
C GLN A 69 16.56 -3.07 7.03
N GLY A 70 16.91 -2.86 5.78
CA GLY A 70 16.68 -3.82 4.71
C GLY A 70 17.35 -3.41 3.40
N HIS A 71 17.07 -4.17 2.36
CA HIS A 71 17.53 -3.83 1.02
C HIS A 71 16.95 -2.49 0.56
N PRO A 72 17.76 -1.61 -0.04
CA PRO A 72 17.25 -0.33 -0.51
C PRO A 72 16.23 -0.50 -1.63
N VAL A 73 15.19 0.31 -1.57
CA VAL A 73 14.19 0.44 -2.64
C VAL A 73 14.37 1.80 -3.27
N ARG A 74 14.59 1.85 -4.58
CA ARG A 74 14.83 3.09 -5.31
C ARG A 74 13.93 3.22 -6.53
N ALA A 75 13.57 4.47 -6.84
CA ALA A 75 12.89 4.86 -8.06
C ALA A 75 13.65 5.98 -8.74
N THR A 76 13.63 6.02 -10.07
CA THR A 76 14.09 7.20 -10.77
C THR A 76 13.00 8.28 -10.77
N ILE A 77 13.40 9.53 -10.91
CA ILE A 77 12.47 10.65 -11.06
C ILE A 77 11.57 10.45 -12.30
N SER A 78 12.16 10.05 -13.42
CA SER A 78 11.42 9.76 -14.66
C SER A 78 10.33 8.71 -14.46
N ASP A 79 10.64 7.69 -13.69
CA ASP A 79 9.74 6.56 -13.41
C ASP A 79 8.59 6.96 -12.48
N MET A 80 8.87 7.75 -11.45
CA MET A 80 7.85 8.30 -10.57
C MET A 80 6.84 9.15 -11.35
N GLY A 81 7.33 9.98 -12.24
CA GLY A 81 6.53 10.87 -13.07
C GLY A 81 6.00 12.11 -12.34
N PRO A 82 5.52 13.10 -13.11
CA PRO A 82 5.15 14.41 -12.55
C PRO A 82 3.89 14.38 -11.68
N LEU A 83 2.95 13.46 -11.92
CA LEU A 83 1.71 13.38 -11.16
C LEU A 83 1.99 12.94 -9.71
N LEU A 84 2.68 11.85 -9.52
CA LEU A 84 3.01 11.33 -8.19
C LEU A 84 4.01 12.23 -7.47
N LEU A 85 5.00 12.74 -8.20
CA LEU A 85 5.97 13.68 -7.63
C LEU A 85 5.31 14.99 -7.21
N GLY A 86 4.38 15.52 -7.98
CA GLY A 86 3.61 16.70 -7.64
C GLY A 86 2.81 16.53 -6.35
N ARG A 87 2.25 15.35 -6.13
CA ARG A 87 1.61 15.01 -4.86
C ARG A 87 2.61 14.93 -3.71
N MET A 88 3.74 14.27 -3.92
CA MET A 88 4.80 14.16 -2.91
C MET A 88 5.28 15.54 -2.44
N LEU A 89 5.41 16.47 -3.38
CA LEU A 89 5.85 17.85 -3.14
C LEU A 89 4.71 18.80 -2.67
N ASN A 90 3.47 18.32 -2.62
CA ASN A 90 2.29 19.13 -2.28
C ASN A 90 2.10 20.36 -3.16
N LEU A 91 2.24 20.18 -4.46
CA LEU A 91 2.09 21.26 -5.44
C LEU A 91 0.61 21.58 -5.69
N ASN A 92 0.31 22.87 -5.89
CA ASN A 92 -0.98 23.28 -6.44
C ASN A 92 -1.05 23.02 -7.96
N GLU A 93 -2.21 23.21 -8.57
CA GLU A 93 -2.41 22.95 -10.01
C GLU A 93 -1.43 23.70 -10.92
N THR A 94 -1.18 24.98 -10.63
CA THR A 94 -0.25 25.80 -11.42
C THR A 94 1.18 25.27 -11.31
N GLN A 95 1.63 24.95 -10.13
CA GLN A 95 2.96 24.38 -9.86
C GLN A 95 3.09 22.99 -10.46
N ALA A 96 2.07 22.15 -10.33
CA ALA A 96 2.02 20.82 -10.94
C ALA A 96 2.08 20.91 -12.47
N GLY A 97 1.41 21.89 -13.07
CA GLY A 97 1.49 22.15 -14.50
C GLY A 97 2.91 22.52 -14.96
N VAL A 98 3.63 23.34 -14.18
CA VAL A 98 5.04 23.68 -14.46
C VAL A 98 5.93 22.44 -14.33
N LEU A 99 5.74 21.63 -13.30
CA LEU A 99 6.48 20.37 -13.14
C LEU A 99 6.25 19.43 -14.32
N GLN A 100 5.01 19.28 -14.77
CA GLN A 100 4.67 18.46 -15.93
C GLN A 100 5.34 18.97 -17.20
N LEU A 101 5.39 20.29 -17.37
CA LEU A 101 6.08 20.94 -18.48
C LEU A 101 7.60 20.63 -18.45
N VAL A 102 8.23 20.70 -17.29
CA VAL A 102 9.66 20.36 -17.13
C VAL A 102 9.95 18.92 -17.52
N PHE A 103 9.09 17.98 -17.11
CA PHE A 103 9.19 16.57 -17.54
C PHE A 103 9.03 16.43 -19.06
N LYS A 104 8.09 17.16 -19.66
CA LYS A 104 7.86 17.13 -21.12
C LYS A 104 9.07 17.67 -21.89
N VAL A 105 9.67 18.77 -21.43
CA VAL A 105 10.90 19.32 -22.03
C VAL A 105 12.06 18.32 -21.96
N ALA A 106 12.24 17.67 -20.80
CA ALA A 106 13.25 16.65 -20.64
C ALA A 106 13.05 15.47 -21.60
N ASP A 107 11.81 14.99 -21.68
CA ASP A 107 11.43 13.86 -22.53
C ASP A 107 11.63 14.16 -24.02
N ASP A 108 11.17 15.32 -24.48
CA ASP A 108 11.33 15.77 -25.88
C ASP A 108 12.79 15.93 -26.29
N ASN A 109 13.70 16.14 -25.34
CA ASN A 109 15.14 16.24 -25.57
C ASN A 109 15.90 14.95 -25.24
N GLY A 110 15.22 13.86 -24.94
CA GLY A 110 15.84 12.57 -24.61
C GLY A 110 16.65 12.58 -23.32
N LEU A 111 16.30 13.46 -22.38
CA LEU A 111 16.99 13.60 -21.10
C LEU A 111 16.28 12.76 -20.03
N LEU A 112 16.99 11.84 -19.45
CA LEU A 112 16.51 11.05 -18.31
C LEU A 112 16.70 11.83 -17.02
N LEU A 113 15.66 11.84 -16.20
CA LEU A 113 15.70 12.38 -14.85
C LEU A 113 15.86 11.21 -13.88
N LEU A 114 17.08 10.96 -13.42
CA LEU A 114 17.40 9.79 -12.61
C LEU A 114 17.24 10.08 -11.12
N ASP A 115 17.73 11.20 -10.67
CA ASP A 115 17.76 11.60 -9.26
C ASP A 115 17.27 13.03 -9.04
N LEU A 116 17.31 13.48 -7.79
CA LEU A 116 16.91 14.85 -7.43
C LEU A 116 17.81 15.92 -8.04
N LYS A 117 19.09 15.61 -8.25
CA LYS A 117 20.06 16.56 -8.86
C LYS A 117 19.70 16.83 -10.31
N ASP A 118 19.34 15.79 -11.06
CA ASP A 118 18.91 15.90 -12.44
C ASP A 118 17.66 16.78 -12.55
N LEU A 119 16.66 16.55 -11.70
CA LEU A 119 15.44 17.36 -11.71
C LEU A 119 15.71 18.80 -11.33
N ARG A 120 16.57 19.08 -10.34
CA ARG A 120 16.98 20.43 -9.96
C ARG A 120 17.67 21.17 -11.10
N ALA A 121 18.60 20.49 -11.76
CA ALA A 121 19.29 21.05 -12.92
C ALA A 121 18.33 21.37 -14.06
N MET A 122 17.37 20.49 -14.32
CA MET A 122 16.35 20.69 -15.36
C MET A 122 15.41 21.83 -15.01
N LEU A 123 14.96 21.94 -13.76
CA LEU A 123 14.15 23.07 -13.28
C LEU A 123 14.86 24.39 -13.42
N GLN A 124 16.15 24.45 -13.07
CA GLN A 124 16.95 25.65 -13.23
C GLN A 124 17.10 26.03 -14.71
N HIS A 125 17.44 25.04 -15.55
CA HIS A 125 17.60 25.26 -16.99
C HIS A 125 16.31 25.81 -17.63
N VAL A 126 15.16 25.22 -17.33
CA VAL A 126 13.86 25.67 -17.83
C VAL A 126 13.49 27.04 -17.28
N GLY A 127 13.77 27.32 -16.02
CA GLY A 127 13.55 28.63 -15.39
C GLY A 127 14.40 29.74 -16.00
N ASP A 128 15.70 29.49 -16.19
CA ASP A 128 16.64 30.45 -16.77
C ASP A 128 16.35 30.74 -18.25
N ASN A 129 15.75 29.80 -18.96
CA ASN A 129 15.40 29.90 -20.38
C ASN A 129 13.89 29.92 -20.61
N ALA A 130 13.10 30.38 -19.64
CA ALA A 130 11.64 30.35 -19.68
C ALA A 130 11.04 30.95 -20.98
N SER A 131 11.60 32.05 -21.50
CA SER A 131 11.15 32.68 -22.72
C SER A 131 11.24 31.79 -23.97
N GLN A 132 12.20 30.88 -24.01
CA GLN A 132 12.37 29.91 -25.11
C GLN A 132 11.30 28.83 -25.08
N PHE A 133 10.83 28.47 -23.92
CA PHE A 133 9.86 27.39 -23.71
C PHE A 133 8.41 27.87 -23.72
N THR A 134 8.16 29.15 -23.43
CA THR A 134 6.81 29.71 -23.28
C THR A 134 5.95 29.50 -24.52
N THR A 135 6.50 29.68 -25.72
CA THR A 135 5.75 29.54 -26.97
C THR A 135 5.35 28.09 -27.25
N SER A 136 6.21 27.14 -26.92
CA SER A 136 5.98 25.72 -27.25
C SER A 136 5.28 24.95 -26.13
N TYR A 137 5.49 25.32 -24.86
CA TYR A 137 5.04 24.57 -23.69
C TYR A 137 4.13 25.34 -22.73
N GLY A 138 4.04 26.66 -22.87
CA GLY A 138 3.23 27.52 -22.00
C GLY A 138 4.05 28.32 -20.99
N ASN A 139 3.33 29.14 -20.22
CA ASN A 139 3.96 30.08 -19.29
C ASN A 139 4.63 29.41 -18.11
N ILE A 140 5.85 29.82 -17.80
CA ILE A 140 6.66 29.32 -16.70
C ILE A 140 7.00 30.48 -15.78
N SER A 141 6.40 30.48 -14.57
CA SER A 141 6.69 31.51 -13.59
C SER A 141 7.89 31.18 -12.72
N PRO A 142 8.78 32.13 -12.43
CA PRO A 142 9.85 31.93 -11.45
C PRO A 142 9.35 31.50 -10.07
N ALA A 143 8.17 31.98 -9.67
CA ALA A 143 7.54 31.61 -8.41
C ALA A 143 7.21 30.11 -8.32
N SER A 144 6.69 29.54 -9.42
CA SER A 144 6.40 28.10 -9.50
C SER A 144 7.66 27.26 -9.49
N ILE A 145 8.71 27.65 -10.23
CA ILE A 145 10.02 27.00 -10.18
C ILE A 145 10.57 27.02 -8.76
N GLY A 146 10.53 28.17 -8.08
CA GLY A 146 10.99 28.31 -6.70
C GLY A 146 10.20 27.46 -5.71
N ALA A 147 8.89 27.32 -5.91
CA ALA A 147 8.06 26.45 -5.07
C ALA A 147 8.42 24.96 -5.20
N ILE A 148 8.65 24.51 -6.44
CA ILE A 148 9.09 23.15 -6.72
C ILE A 148 10.46 22.88 -6.09
N GLN A 149 11.42 23.81 -6.26
CA GLN A 149 12.76 23.69 -5.67
C GLN A 149 12.72 23.58 -4.14
N ARG A 150 11.85 24.36 -3.47
CA ARG A 150 11.66 24.25 -2.01
C ARG A 150 11.07 22.90 -1.62
N GLY A 151 10.11 22.39 -2.38
CA GLY A 151 9.55 21.07 -2.15
C GLY A 151 10.60 19.97 -2.26
N LEU A 152 11.47 20.04 -3.26
CA LEU A 152 12.58 19.09 -3.44
C LEU A 152 13.56 19.14 -2.27
N LEU A 153 13.86 20.33 -1.75
CA LEU A 153 14.72 20.46 -0.58
C LEU A 153 14.13 19.77 0.64
N GLN A 154 12.81 19.92 0.87
CA GLN A 154 12.12 19.23 1.96
C GLN A 154 12.18 17.71 1.82
N ILE A 155 12.00 17.18 0.61
CA ILE A 155 12.10 15.74 0.35
C ILE A 155 13.53 15.25 0.57
N GLU A 156 14.52 16.00 0.17
CA GLU A 156 15.95 15.68 0.39
C GLU A 156 16.28 15.60 1.88
N GLU A 157 15.79 16.56 2.68
CA GLU A 157 15.92 16.54 4.16
C GLU A 157 15.26 15.34 4.82
N GLN A 158 14.22 14.76 4.19
CA GLN A 158 13.53 13.56 4.63
C GLN A 158 14.17 12.26 4.12
N GLY A 159 15.31 12.32 3.45
CA GLY A 159 16.02 11.17 2.90
C GLY A 159 15.64 10.81 1.46
N GLY A 160 14.97 11.71 0.74
CA GLY A 160 14.60 11.50 -0.66
C GLY A 160 15.77 11.27 -1.60
N ASP A 161 16.95 11.79 -1.26
CA ASP A 161 18.20 11.54 -1.98
C ASP A 161 18.66 10.07 -1.92
N GLN A 162 18.23 9.32 -0.92
CA GLN A 162 18.45 7.88 -0.81
C GLN A 162 17.43 7.06 -1.58
N PHE A 163 16.21 7.57 -1.71
CA PHE A 163 15.14 6.90 -2.44
C PHE A 163 15.24 7.11 -3.96
N PHE A 164 15.49 8.36 -4.41
CA PHE A 164 15.58 8.65 -5.83
C PHE A 164 16.96 8.34 -6.39
N GLY A 165 17.00 7.51 -7.41
CA GLY A 165 18.24 7.15 -8.11
C GLY A 165 18.24 5.72 -8.62
N GLU A 166 19.41 5.31 -9.09
CA GLU A 166 19.66 3.96 -9.56
C GLU A 166 20.45 3.16 -8.50
N PRO A 167 20.35 1.81 -8.53
CA PRO A 167 19.51 1.02 -9.41
C PRO A 167 18.03 1.11 -9.05
N MET A 168 17.17 1.21 -10.08
CA MET A 168 15.73 1.20 -9.90
C MET A 168 15.25 -0.18 -9.46
N LEU A 169 14.22 -0.21 -8.59
CA LEU A 169 13.60 -1.45 -8.17
C LEU A 169 13.14 -2.28 -9.37
N ASN A 170 13.52 -3.54 -9.36
CA ASN A 170 12.94 -4.52 -10.28
C ASN A 170 11.77 -5.22 -9.56
N ILE A 171 10.57 -5.04 -10.08
CA ILE A 171 9.34 -5.61 -9.51
C ILE A 171 9.41 -7.14 -9.39
N SER A 172 10.13 -7.82 -10.29
CA SER A 172 10.30 -9.27 -10.21
C SER A 172 10.99 -9.74 -8.92
N ASP A 173 11.73 -8.86 -8.25
CA ASP A 173 12.37 -9.18 -6.96
C ASP A 173 11.34 -9.40 -5.84
N PHE A 174 10.11 -8.90 -5.98
CA PHE A 174 9.01 -9.17 -5.06
C PHE A 174 8.26 -10.48 -5.34
N MET A 175 8.54 -11.13 -6.46
CA MET A 175 7.76 -12.27 -6.96
C MET A 175 8.53 -13.59 -6.83
N GLN A 176 9.44 -13.67 -5.87
CA GLN A 176 10.28 -14.84 -5.66
C GLN A 176 9.59 -15.91 -4.81
N THR A 177 9.98 -17.15 -5.03
CA THR A 177 9.61 -18.30 -4.19
C THR A 177 10.86 -19.01 -3.70
N VAL A 178 10.80 -19.58 -2.50
CA VAL A 178 11.86 -20.39 -1.90
C VAL A 178 11.25 -21.67 -1.37
N ASP A 179 11.74 -22.82 -1.83
CA ASP A 179 11.25 -24.14 -1.45
C ASP A 179 9.72 -24.30 -1.57
N GLY A 180 9.16 -23.72 -2.62
CA GLY A 180 7.72 -23.75 -2.92
C GLY A 180 6.87 -22.76 -2.11
N LYS A 181 7.47 -21.99 -1.19
CA LYS A 181 6.80 -20.91 -0.47
C LYS A 181 7.02 -19.56 -1.14
N GLY A 182 6.00 -18.73 -1.16
CA GLY A 182 6.13 -17.35 -1.61
C GLY A 182 6.93 -16.51 -0.61
N VAL A 183 7.84 -15.68 -1.11
CA VAL A 183 8.61 -14.77 -0.26
C VAL A 183 7.69 -13.68 0.29
N VAL A 184 7.78 -13.43 1.59
CA VAL A 184 7.11 -12.32 2.26
C VAL A 184 8.05 -11.12 2.24
N ASN A 185 7.71 -10.12 1.44
CA ASN A 185 8.47 -8.87 1.33
C ASN A 185 7.91 -7.86 2.33
N ILE A 186 8.73 -7.44 3.27
CA ILE A 186 8.35 -6.47 4.31
C ILE A 186 9.11 -5.18 4.09
N LEU A 187 8.37 -4.09 3.92
CA LEU A 187 8.91 -2.73 3.88
C LEU A 187 8.95 -2.18 5.30
N ALA A 188 10.13 -1.83 5.80
CA ALA A 188 10.27 -1.07 7.03
C ALA A 188 9.72 0.35 6.80
N ALA A 189 8.60 0.68 7.44
CA ALA A 189 7.85 1.92 7.21
C ALA A 189 7.70 2.79 8.47
N ASP A 190 8.36 2.44 9.56
CA ASP A 190 8.34 3.20 10.81
C ASP A 190 8.77 4.66 10.63
N LYS A 191 9.89 4.89 9.95
CA LYS A 191 10.37 6.25 9.62
C LYS A 191 9.51 6.94 8.56
N LEU A 192 8.99 6.20 7.57
CA LEU A 192 8.13 6.74 6.52
C LEU A 192 6.83 7.34 7.07
N MET A 193 6.35 6.85 8.20
CA MET A 193 5.13 7.37 8.84
C MET A 193 5.29 8.80 9.37
N HIS A 194 6.51 9.28 9.56
CA HIS A 194 6.77 10.70 9.84
C HIS A 194 6.53 11.58 8.61
N SER A 195 6.46 10.97 7.42
CA SER A 195 6.13 11.62 6.15
C SER A 195 5.00 10.87 5.43
N PRO A 196 3.74 10.99 5.90
CA PRO A 196 2.62 10.20 5.37
C PRO A 196 2.43 10.34 3.87
N ARG A 197 2.76 11.51 3.32
CA ARG A 197 2.66 11.78 1.88
C ARG A 197 3.73 11.02 1.08
N LEU A 198 4.95 10.95 1.60
CA LEU A 198 6.03 10.15 1.00
C LEU A 198 5.65 8.66 1.01
N TYR A 199 5.15 8.15 2.14
CA TYR A 199 4.67 6.79 2.27
C TYR A 199 3.57 6.46 1.26
N ALA A 200 2.52 7.27 1.20
CA ALA A 200 1.41 7.07 0.28
C ALA A 200 1.86 7.11 -1.19
N THR A 201 2.67 8.08 -1.56
CA THR A 201 3.16 8.23 -2.92
C THR A 201 4.07 7.06 -3.33
N PHE A 202 4.91 6.59 -2.42
CA PHE A 202 5.75 5.43 -2.65
C PHE A 202 4.91 4.16 -2.93
N LEU A 203 3.89 3.88 -2.11
CA LEU A 203 3.01 2.72 -2.33
C LEU A 203 2.25 2.83 -3.65
N LEU A 204 1.78 4.02 -4.00
CA LEU A 204 1.10 4.26 -5.27
C LEU A 204 2.02 4.08 -6.47
N TRP A 205 3.26 4.54 -6.37
CA TRP A 205 4.26 4.32 -7.40
C TRP A 205 4.49 2.81 -7.61
N MET A 206 4.66 2.05 -6.54
CA MET A 206 4.86 0.60 -6.63
C MET A 206 3.67 -0.10 -7.28
N LEU A 207 2.43 0.25 -6.91
CA LEU A 207 1.24 -0.31 -7.52
C LEU A 207 1.15 0.03 -9.01
N SER A 208 1.50 1.27 -9.38
CA SER A 208 1.55 1.69 -10.78
C SER A 208 2.61 0.93 -11.58
N GLU A 209 3.78 0.71 -11.01
CA GLU A 209 4.84 -0.10 -11.63
C GLU A 209 4.39 -1.54 -11.89
N LEU A 210 3.73 -2.17 -10.92
CA LEU A 210 3.14 -3.49 -11.10
C LEU A 210 2.15 -3.51 -12.27
N PHE A 211 1.30 -2.50 -12.36
CA PHE A 211 0.33 -2.39 -13.44
C PHE A 211 0.98 -2.17 -14.82
N GLU A 212 2.01 -1.34 -14.90
CA GLU A 212 2.66 -0.97 -16.16
C GLU A 212 3.62 -2.05 -16.68
N THR A 213 4.32 -2.75 -15.78
CA THR A 213 5.39 -3.67 -16.15
C THR A 213 4.95 -5.13 -16.30
N LEU A 214 3.91 -5.55 -15.57
CA LEU A 214 3.45 -6.93 -15.65
C LEU A 214 2.57 -7.19 -16.87
N PRO A 215 2.73 -8.37 -17.52
CA PRO A 215 1.87 -8.76 -18.63
C PRO A 215 0.46 -9.11 -18.15
N GLU A 216 -0.50 -8.99 -19.05
CA GLU A 216 -1.83 -9.56 -18.85
C GLU A 216 -1.73 -11.10 -18.77
N VAL A 217 -2.31 -11.67 -17.72
CA VAL A 217 -2.25 -13.13 -17.48
C VAL A 217 -3.64 -13.77 -17.35
N GLY A 218 -4.69 -12.95 -17.37
CA GLY A 218 -6.08 -13.41 -17.22
C GLY A 218 -6.38 -13.87 -15.79
N ASP A 219 -7.37 -14.75 -15.67
CA ASP A 219 -7.76 -15.33 -14.37
C ASP A 219 -6.91 -16.56 -14.06
N LEU A 220 -6.00 -16.41 -13.12
CA LEU A 220 -5.15 -17.48 -12.61
C LEU A 220 -5.81 -18.16 -11.40
N ASP A 221 -5.49 -19.42 -11.16
CA ASP A 221 -5.94 -20.15 -9.96
C ASP A 221 -5.47 -19.51 -8.66
N LYS A 222 -4.31 -18.84 -8.70
CA LYS A 222 -3.75 -18.09 -7.59
C LYS A 222 -2.99 -16.86 -8.09
N PRO A 223 -2.94 -15.78 -7.29
CA PRO A 223 -2.20 -14.58 -7.66
C PRO A 223 -0.70 -14.86 -7.81
N LYS A 224 -0.03 -14.04 -8.63
CA LYS A 224 1.44 -14.01 -8.72
C LYS A 224 2.09 -13.19 -7.61
N LEU A 225 1.35 -12.23 -7.07
CA LEU A 225 1.77 -11.37 -5.96
C LEU A 225 0.51 -10.84 -5.28
N VAL A 226 0.55 -10.74 -3.96
CA VAL A 226 -0.48 -10.05 -3.18
C VAL A 226 0.15 -8.85 -2.49
N PHE A 227 -0.47 -7.70 -2.68
CA PHE A 227 -0.01 -6.41 -2.17
C PHE A 227 -0.94 -5.90 -1.07
N PHE A 228 -0.41 -5.65 0.13
CA PHE A 228 -1.16 -5.09 1.24
C PHE A 228 -0.86 -3.61 1.42
N PHE A 229 -1.89 -2.78 1.31
CA PHE A 229 -1.83 -1.36 1.63
C PHE A 229 -2.27 -1.14 3.08
N ASP A 230 -1.32 -1.05 3.98
CA ASP A 230 -1.62 -0.66 5.36
C ASP A 230 -1.79 0.87 5.45
N GLU A 231 -2.61 1.32 6.39
CA GLU A 231 -3.01 2.73 6.51
C GLU A 231 -3.54 3.32 5.19
N ALA A 232 -4.38 2.56 4.48
CA ALA A 232 -4.84 2.87 3.12
C ALA A 232 -5.56 4.23 3.01
N HIS A 233 -6.09 4.76 4.11
CA HIS A 233 -6.68 6.11 4.13
C HIS A 233 -5.69 7.21 3.72
N LEU A 234 -4.38 7.00 3.92
CA LEU A 234 -3.34 7.96 3.53
C LEU A 234 -3.23 8.12 2.01
N LEU A 235 -3.63 7.12 1.24
CA LEU A 235 -3.64 7.19 -0.22
C LEU A 235 -4.63 8.24 -0.75
N PHE A 236 -5.71 8.48 -0.01
CA PHE A 236 -6.84 9.30 -0.45
C PHE A 236 -6.92 10.65 0.27
N LYS A 237 -6.28 10.78 1.42
CA LYS A 237 -6.30 12.02 2.19
C LYS A 237 -5.67 13.16 1.40
N ASP A 238 -6.44 14.23 1.17
CA ASP A 238 -6.03 15.42 0.43
C ASP A 238 -5.48 15.10 -0.99
N ALA A 239 -5.91 13.98 -1.58
CA ALA A 239 -5.48 13.56 -2.90
C ALA A 239 -6.17 14.37 -4.01
N PRO A 240 -5.43 14.85 -5.04
CA PRO A 240 -6.03 15.41 -6.22
C PRO A 240 -6.96 14.43 -6.93
N THR A 241 -8.02 14.92 -7.57
CA THR A 241 -9.00 14.07 -8.30
C THR A 241 -8.32 13.16 -9.32
N ALA A 242 -7.38 13.67 -10.09
CA ALA A 242 -6.64 12.88 -11.08
C ALA A 242 -5.88 11.70 -10.46
N LEU A 243 -5.38 11.86 -9.24
CA LEU A 243 -4.70 10.78 -8.52
C LEU A 243 -5.69 9.72 -8.03
N VAL A 244 -6.84 10.13 -7.48
CA VAL A 244 -7.90 9.20 -7.05
C VAL A 244 -8.39 8.37 -8.24
N GLU A 245 -8.65 9.01 -9.38
CA GLU A 245 -9.03 8.32 -10.62
C GLU A 245 -7.97 7.31 -11.08
N ARG A 246 -6.69 7.64 -10.96
CA ARG A 246 -5.60 6.70 -11.28
C ARG A 246 -5.58 5.50 -10.32
N ILE A 247 -5.79 5.70 -9.04
CA ILE A 247 -5.87 4.62 -8.05
C ILE A 247 -7.04 3.69 -8.40
N GLU A 248 -8.21 4.25 -8.67
CA GLU A 248 -9.40 3.50 -9.06
C GLU A 248 -9.15 2.64 -10.31
N LEU A 249 -8.53 3.23 -11.32
CA LEU A 249 -8.18 2.53 -12.55
C LEU A 249 -7.23 1.35 -12.28
N VAL A 250 -6.15 1.59 -11.55
CA VAL A 250 -5.16 0.56 -11.26
C VAL A 250 -5.76 -0.56 -10.42
N VAL A 251 -6.50 -0.24 -9.37
CA VAL A 251 -7.16 -1.23 -8.50
C VAL A 251 -8.13 -2.11 -9.29
N ARG A 252 -8.87 -1.52 -10.22
CA ARG A 252 -9.81 -2.26 -11.09
C ARG A 252 -9.11 -3.22 -12.04
N LEU A 253 -7.97 -2.83 -12.59
CA LEU A 253 -7.32 -3.53 -13.69
C LEU A 253 -6.15 -4.43 -13.26
N VAL A 254 -5.56 -4.21 -12.10
CA VAL A 254 -4.35 -4.95 -11.66
C VAL A 254 -4.61 -6.45 -11.48
N ARG A 255 -5.86 -6.86 -11.28
CA ARG A 255 -6.25 -8.27 -11.20
C ARG A 255 -5.87 -9.03 -12.47
N SER A 256 -6.06 -8.44 -13.65
CA SER A 256 -5.69 -9.06 -14.93
C SER A 256 -4.18 -9.30 -15.10
N LYS A 257 -3.37 -8.62 -14.26
CA LYS A 257 -1.93 -8.81 -14.16
C LYS A 257 -1.54 -9.91 -13.15
N GLY A 258 -2.51 -10.56 -12.53
CA GLY A 258 -2.27 -11.58 -11.51
C GLY A 258 -1.91 -11.01 -10.12
N VAL A 259 -2.23 -9.76 -9.84
CA VAL A 259 -1.95 -9.11 -8.55
C VAL A 259 -3.23 -9.00 -7.72
N GLY A 260 -3.17 -9.52 -6.49
CA GLY A 260 -4.20 -9.28 -5.48
C GLY A 260 -3.87 -8.04 -4.66
N VAL A 261 -4.87 -7.22 -4.35
CA VAL A 261 -4.71 -6.00 -3.55
C VAL A 261 -5.62 -6.04 -2.33
N TYR A 262 -5.05 -5.76 -1.17
CA TYR A 262 -5.76 -5.62 0.10
C TYR A 262 -5.56 -4.21 0.63
N PHE A 263 -6.67 -3.56 0.98
CA PHE A 263 -6.64 -2.29 1.70
C PHE A 263 -6.90 -2.52 3.18
N VAL A 264 -6.03 -2.00 4.02
CA VAL A 264 -6.15 -2.06 5.48
C VAL A 264 -6.30 -0.65 6.01
N THR A 265 -7.41 -0.39 6.69
CA THR A 265 -7.71 0.93 7.27
C THR A 265 -8.31 0.79 8.66
N GLN A 266 -8.24 1.85 9.43
CA GLN A 266 -8.88 1.95 10.74
C GLN A 266 -10.33 2.40 10.63
N ASN A 267 -10.71 3.06 9.53
CA ASN A 267 -12.05 3.56 9.32
C ASN A 267 -12.47 3.40 7.85
N PRO A 268 -13.55 2.65 7.57
CA PRO A 268 -14.04 2.45 6.21
C PRO A 268 -14.50 3.74 5.52
N LEU A 269 -14.88 4.77 6.28
CA LEU A 269 -15.29 6.08 5.73
C LEU A 269 -14.13 6.86 5.08
N ASP A 270 -12.90 6.45 5.33
CA ASP A 270 -11.72 7.14 4.78
C ASP A 270 -11.37 6.66 3.37
N ILE A 271 -12.03 5.61 2.87
CA ILE A 271 -11.86 5.09 1.51
C ILE A 271 -13.02 5.58 0.64
N PRO A 272 -12.76 6.17 -0.54
CA PRO A 272 -13.83 6.60 -1.46
C PRO A 272 -14.75 5.45 -1.87
N ASP A 273 -16.04 5.72 -2.02
CA ASP A 273 -17.05 4.71 -2.40
C ASP A 273 -16.74 4.04 -3.73
N THR A 274 -16.16 4.79 -4.67
CA THR A 274 -15.73 4.29 -5.98
C THR A 274 -14.64 3.21 -5.87
N VAL A 275 -13.74 3.35 -4.90
CA VAL A 275 -12.72 2.33 -4.59
C VAL A 275 -13.34 1.19 -3.80
N LEU A 276 -14.14 1.49 -2.76
CA LEU A 276 -14.85 0.47 -1.98
C LEU A 276 -15.70 -0.45 -2.84
N GLY A 277 -16.31 0.08 -3.89
CA GLY A 277 -17.09 -0.69 -4.85
C GLY A 277 -16.30 -1.75 -5.62
N GLN A 278 -14.97 -1.63 -5.69
CA GLN A 278 -14.08 -2.62 -6.31
C GLN A 278 -13.62 -3.70 -5.31
N LEU A 279 -13.85 -3.52 -4.03
CA LEU A 279 -13.36 -4.38 -2.95
C LEU A 279 -14.49 -5.28 -2.44
N GLY A 280 -14.65 -6.44 -3.07
CA GLY A 280 -15.76 -7.35 -2.76
C GLY A 280 -15.56 -8.22 -1.54
N ASN A 281 -14.32 -8.50 -1.16
CA ASN A 281 -13.99 -9.29 0.03
C ASN A 281 -13.78 -8.37 1.23
N ARG A 282 -14.42 -8.70 2.36
CA ARG A 282 -14.43 -7.86 3.56
C ARG A 282 -14.05 -8.66 4.80
N VAL A 283 -13.12 -8.10 5.57
CA VAL A 283 -12.76 -8.56 6.93
C VAL A 283 -12.90 -7.38 7.87
N GLN A 284 -13.84 -7.43 8.78
CA GLN A 284 -14.14 -6.36 9.72
C GLN A 284 -13.80 -6.77 11.14
N HIS A 285 -12.82 -6.07 11.74
CA HIS A 285 -12.52 -6.16 13.17
C HIS A 285 -13.39 -5.21 13.99
N ALA A 286 -13.31 -5.30 15.32
CA ALA A 286 -14.07 -4.44 16.20
C ALA A 286 -13.84 -2.95 15.93
N LEU A 287 -14.94 -2.20 15.90
CA LEU A 287 -14.93 -0.74 15.97
C LEU A 287 -15.65 -0.31 17.26
N ARG A 288 -15.07 0.62 17.99
CA ARG A 288 -15.71 1.22 19.16
C ARG A 288 -16.41 2.50 18.74
N ALA A 289 -17.66 2.65 19.17
CA ALA A 289 -18.51 3.75 18.73
C ALA A 289 -18.63 4.84 19.81
N PHE A 290 -17.50 5.49 20.12
CA PHE A 290 -17.46 6.54 21.16
C PHE A 290 -17.92 7.92 20.68
N THR A 291 -17.82 8.18 19.38
CA THR A 291 -18.19 9.45 18.76
C THR A 291 -19.27 9.25 17.68
N PRO A 292 -20.01 10.32 17.29
CA PRO A 292 -20.94 10.25 16.16
C PRO A 292 -20.27 9.79 14.86
N ARG A 293 -19.00 10.14 14.63
CA ARG A 293 -18.22 9.67 13.48
C ARG A 293 -17.98 8.16 13.55
N ASP A 294 -17.66 7.64 14.74
CA ASP A 294 -17.46 6.21 14.96
C ASP A 294 -18.78 5.44 14.72
N GLN A 295 -19.91 5.96 15.20
CA GLN A 295 -21.23 5.37 14.98
C GLN A 295 -21.56 5.32 13.49
N LYS A 296 -21.24 6.38 12.73
CA LYS A 296 -21.41 6.42 11.28
C LYS A 296 -20.49 5.39 10.59
N ALA A 297 -19.26 5.22 11.06
CA ALA A 297 -18.33 4.22 10.54
C ALA A 297 -18.85 2.79 10.75
N VAL A 298 -19.36 2.48 11.94
CA VAL A 298 -19.98 1.18 12.24
C VAL A 298 -21.17 0.91 11.34
N LYS A 299 -22.07 1.89 11.18
CA LYS A 299 -23.22 1.78 10.29
C LYS A 299 -22.78 1.55 8.84
N SER A 300 -21.85 2.34 8.34
CA SER A 300 -21.33 2.19 6.98
C SER A 300 -20.71 0.80 6.75
N ALA A 301 -19.91 0.31 7.69
CA ALA A 301 -19.34 -1.03 7.61
C ALA A 301 -20.41 -2.11 7.58
N ALA A 302 -21.42 -2.01 8.44
CA ALA A 302 -22.54 -2.96 8.51
C ALA A 302 -23.39 -2.95 7.23
N ASP A 303 -23.73 -1.77 6.72
CA ASP A 303 -24.58 -1.61 5.54
C ASP A 303 -23.89 -2.13 4.25
N THR A 304 -22.57 -2.18 4.21
CA THR A 304 -21.79 -2.66 3.04
C THR A 304 -21.47 -4.16 3.09
N MET A 305 -21.77 -4.84 4.19
CA MET A 305 -21.62 -6.29 4.32
C MET A 305 -22.96 -6.98 4.04
N ARG A 306 -22.92 -8.14 3.38
CA ARG A 306 -24.15 -8.88 3.10
C ARG A 306 -24.84 -9.30 4.40
N ALA A 307 -26.13 -8.98 4.51
CA ALA A 307 -26.95 -9.29 5.67
C ALA A 307 -26.97 -10.80 5.99
N ASN A 308 -26.97 -11.10 7.27
CA ASN A 308 -27.19 -12.42 7.82
C ASN A 308 -28.38 -12.35 8.78
N PRO A 309 -29.49 -13.07 8.51
CA PRO A 309 -30.69 -13.01 9.37
C PRO A 309 -30.43 -13.41 10.83
N GLY A 310 -29.42 -14.23 11.08
CA GLY A 310 -29.02 -14.67 12.42
C GLY A 310 -28.00 -13.78 13.13
N LEU A 311 -27.62 -12.64 12.53
CA LEU A 311 -26.55 -11.80 13.05
C LEU A 311 -26.88 -10.31 12.88
N ASP A 312 -26.95 -9.59 14.00
CA ASP A 312 -26.96 -8.12 13.98
C ASP A 312 -25.52 -7.62 13.77
N ILE A 313 -25.20 -7.28 12.52
CA ILE A 313 -23.83 -6.93 12.10
C ILE A 313 -23.37 -5.68 12.83
N ALA A 314 -24.17 -4.63 12.90
CA ALA A 314 -23.79 -3.37 13.53
C ALA A 314 -23.47 -3.56 15.03
N THR A 315 -24.28 -4.30 15.76
CA THR A 315 -24.05 -4.65 17.16
C THR A 315 -22.80 -5.53 17.29
N ALA A 316 -22.66 -6.55 16.46
CA ALA A 316 -21.53 -7.47 16.49
C ALA A 316 -20.19 -6.74 16.30
N ILE A 317 -20.11 -5.78 15.37
CA ILE A 317 -18.88 -4.98 15.14
C ILE A 317 -18.39 -4.31 16.43
N THR A 318 -19.28 -3.79 17.26
CA THR A 318 -18.92 -3.12 18.51
C THR A 318 -18.54 -4.08 19.63
N GLU A 319 -18.96 -5.34 19.54
CA GLU A 319 -18.81 -6.37 20.57
C GLU A 319 -17.70 -7.40 20.27
N LEU A 320 -17.14 -7.40 19.06
CA LEU A 320 -16.08 -8.34 18.70
C LEU A 320 -14.94 -8.32 19.71
N ALA A 321 -14.54 -9.49 20.17
CA ALA A 321 -13.40 -9.68 21.04
C ALA A 321 -12.08 -9.72 20.26
N VAL A 322 -10.98 -9.72 20.97
CA VAL A 322 -9.65 -9.94 20.40
C VAL A 322 -9.63 -11.33 19.72
N GLY A 323 -9.17 -11.38 18.47
CA GLY A 323 -9.14 -12.58 17.67
C GLY A 323 -10.46 -12.96 17.03
N GLU A 324 -11.47 -12.07 17.05
CA GLU A 324 -12.70 -12.22 16.31
C GLU A 324 -12.78 -11.24 15.15
N ALA A 325 -13.50 -11.61 14.11
CA ALA A 325 -13.81 -10.75 12.96
C ALA A 325 -15.15 -11.12 12.35
N LEU A 326 -15.72 -10.19 11.60
CA LEU A 326 -16.78 -10.48 10.63
C LEU A 326 -16.16 -10.61 9.25
N ILE A 327 -16.54 -11.63 8.51
CA ILE A 327 -16.08 -11.84 7.14
C ILE A 327 -17.25 -11.97 6.18
N SER A 328 -17.07 -11.41 4.97
CA SER A 328 -17.92 -11.62 3.82
C SER A 328 -16.99 -11.75 2.61
N LEU A 329 -16.91 -12.94 2.04
CA LEU A 329 -16.07 -13.25 0.90
C LEU A 329 -16.91 -13.46 -0.34
N LEU A 330 -16.37 -13.13 -1.50
CA LEU A 330 -17.02 -13.39 -2.78
C LEU A 330 -17.08 -14.90 -3.04
N ASP A 331 -18.21 -15.36 -3.59
CA ASP A 331 -18.34 -16.71 -4.14
C ASP A 331 -17.66 -16.81 -5.52
N GLU A 332 -17.64 -18.02 -6.09
CA GLU A 332 -17.07 -18.30 -7.42
C GLU A 332 -17.68 -17.45 -8.53
N LYS A 333 -18.89 -16.93 -8.34
CA LYS A 333 -19.58 -16.05 -9.29
C LYS A 333 -19.39 -14.57 -9.00
N GLY A 334 -18.50 -14.23 -8.05
CA GLY A 334 -18.21 -12.86 -7.67
C GLY A 334 -19.32 -12.19 -6.84
N ARG A 335 -20.24 -12.96 -6.20
CA ARG A 335 -21.30 -12.43 -5.35
C ARG A 335 -20.84 -12.41 -3.89
N PRO A 336 -21.19 -11.36 -3.12
CA PRO A 336 -20.87 -11.31 -1.70
C PRO A 336 -21.48 -12.50 -0.94
N GLY A 337 -20.68 -13.18 -0.16
CA GLY A 337 -21.11 -14.22 0.76
C GLY A 337 -21.82 -13.64 1.98
N VAL A 338 -22.68 -14.44 2.60
CA VAL A 338 -23.36 -14.05 3.84
C VAL A 338 -22.32 -13.77 4.92
N THR A 339 -22.47 -12.64 5.61
CA THR A 339 -21.56 -12.23 6.68
C THR A 339 -21.54 -13.23 7.83
N GLN A 340 -20.36 -13.64 8.26
CA GLN A 340 -20.18 -14.59 9.35
C GLN A 340 -19.24 -14.01 10.41
N ARG A 341 -19.53 -14.31 11.68
CA ARG A 341 -18.64 -14.04 12.81
C ARG A 341 -17.70 -15.22 12.97
N VAL A 342 -16.41 -14.95 12.98
CA VAL A 342 -15.37 -15.98 12.97
C VAL A 342 -14.29 -15.71 14.01
N TYR A 343 -13.60 -16.76 14.42
CA TYR A 343 -12.33 -16.65 15.12
C TYR A 343 -11.18 -16.62 14.11
N VAL A 344 -10.26 -15.67 14.29
CA VAL A 344 -9.04 -15.59 13.49
C VAL A 344 -8.01 -16.55 14.07
N VAL A 345 -7.58 -17.51 13.26
CA VAL A 345 -6.53 -18.46 13.66
C VAL A 345 -5.20 -17.71 13.76
N PRO A 346 -4.43 -17.87 14.85
CA PRO A 346 -3.12 -17.24 14.96
C PRO A 346 -2.13 -17.86 13.96
N PRO A 347 -1.09 -17.12 13.56
CA PRO A 347 -0.04 -17.66 12.69
C PRO A 347 0.81 -18.72 13.42
N GLY A 348 1.42 -19.62 12.65
CA GLY A 348 2.44 -20.57 13.16
C GLY A 348 3.82 -19.94 13.30
N SER A 349 4.04 -18.77 12.71
CA SER A 349 5.26 -17.98 12.83
C SER A 349 5.26 -17.13 14.10
N GLN A 350 6.43 -16.59 14.46
CA GLN A 350 6.59 -15.76 15.65
C GLN A 350 5.74 -14.48 15.53
N ILE A 351 4.98 -14.18 16.58
CA ILE A 351 4.23 -12.93 16.71
C ILE A 351 5.15 -11.87 17.34
N GLY A 352 5.18 -10.70 16.73
CA GLY A 352 6.01 -9.58 17.18
C GLY A 352 7.34 -9.49 16.43
N PRO A 353 8.18 -8.52 16.81
CA PRO A 353 9.46 -8.29 16.13
C PRO A 353 10.47 -9.39 16.41
N ILE A 354 11.43 -9.55 15.49
CA ILE A 354 12.67 -10.27 15.80
C ILE A 354 13.55 -9.36 16.65
N THR A 355 14.11 -9.94 17.72
CA THR A 355 15.08 -9.27 18.60
C THR A 355 16.50 -9.47 18.08
#